data_44bebfa2b76ee819e44eebd7ecd31a03
#
_entry.id   44bebfa2b76ee819e44eebd7ecd31a03
#
_cell.length_a   1.000
_cell.length_b   1.000
_cell.length_c   1.000
_cell.angle_alpha   90.00
_cell.angle_beta   90.00
_cell.angle_gamma   90.00
#
_symmetry.space_group_name_H-M   'P 1'
#
loop_
_entity.id
_entity.type
_entity.pdbx_description
1 polymer ?
#
loop_
_entity_poly.entity_id
_entity_poly.type
_entity_poly.pdbx_seq_one_letter_code
_entity_poly.pdbx_strand_id
1 'polypeptide(L)'
;MRLALATLLLSLAACDAAPPRVDPRGQQLRAELDKLTSDYGKCVDEKIAAADISTDPAGSIAIEAVKACRPIRNALRLKVASFDRFGHPNHTPNQAEAVADASVGVIEKELRENAVVTIVKRQNQMK
;
A
#
# COMPACT_ATOMS: atom_id res chain seq x y z
N MET A 1 -28.53 66.38 0.65
CA MET A 1 -27.80 65.22 0.12
C MET A 1 -27.80 64.14 1.19
N ARG A 2 -28.60 63.06 1.04
CA ARG A 2 -28.67 61.92 1.95
C ARG A 2 -28.22 60.72 1.18
N LEU A 3 -27.01 60.23 1.46
CA LEU A 3 -26.48 58.97 0.91
C LEU A 3 -27.14 57.80 1.62
N ALA A 4 -27.93 57.01 0.90
CA ALA A 4 -28.40 55.71 1.39
C ALA A 4 -27.36 54.66 1.13
N LEU A 5 -26.77 54.13 2.21
CA LEU A 5 -25.91 52.95 2.15
C LEU A 5 -26.81 51.72 2.06
N ALA A 6 -26.83 51.11 0.87
CA ALA A 6 -27.45 49.80 0.68
C ALA A 6 -26.46 48.71 1.12
N THR A 7 -26.69 48.13 2.31
CA THR A 7 -25.99 46.95 2.82
C THR A 7 -26.49 45.70 2.07
N LEU A 8 -25.67 45.20 1.15
CA LEU A 8 -25.88 43.93 0.46
C LEU A 8 -25.48 42.79 1.39
N LEU A 9 -26.45 42.17 2.04
CA LEU A 9 -26.26 40.93 2.83
C LEU A 9 -26.10 39.77 1.84
N LEU A 10 -24.84 39.36 1.57
CA LEU A 10 -24.55 38.08 0.93
C LEU A 10 -24.86 36.94 1.91
N SER A 11 -25.98 36.28 1.73
CA SER A 11 -26.33 35.03 2.34
C SER A 11 -25.41 33.94 1.77
N LEU A 12 -24.33 33.60 2.47
CA LEU A 12 -23.56 32.38 2.25
C LEU A 12 -24.46 31.19 2.65
N ALA A 13 -25.15 30.61 1.68
CA ALA A 13 -25.76 29.31 1.82
C ALA A 13 -24.61 28.30 1.95
N ALA A 14 -24.23 27.99 3.20
CA ALA A 14 -23.38 26.84 3.48
C ALA A 14 -24.14 25.60 3.03
N CYS A 15 -23.71 24.99 1.93
CA CYS A 15 -24.13 23.65 1.57
C CYS A 15 -23.59 22.72 2.68
N ASP A 16 -24.42 22.38 3.66
CA ASP A 16 -24.22 21.27 4.57
C ASP A 16 -24.28 19.96 3.75
N ALA A 17 -23.20 19.69 3.01
CA ALA A 17 -23.01 18.39 2.44
C ALA A 17 -22.79 17.42 3.61
N ALA A 18 -23.78 16.57 3.89
CA ALA A 18 -23.61 15.49 4.85
C ALA A 18 -22.31 14.73 4.54
N PRO A 19 -21.49 14.42 5.55
CA PRO A 19 -20.23 13.72 5.33
C PRO A 19 -20.48 12.44 4.52
N PRO A 20 -19.65 12.12 3.52
CA PRO A 20 -19.85 10.95 2.69
C PRO A 20 -19.96 9.71 3.59
N ARG A 21 -21.05 8.95 3.44
CA ARG A 21 -21.26 7.71 4.18
C ARG A 21 -20.14 6.76 3.78
N VAL A 22 -19.22 6.49 4.70
CA VAL A 22 -18.15 5.54 4.48
C VAL A 22 -18.74 4.13 4.56
N ASP A 23 -18.61 3.36 3.48
CA ASP A 23 -19.09 1.98 3.45
C ASP A 23 -18.24 1.12 4.41
N PRO A 24 -18.86 0.49 5.43
CA PRO A 24 -18.14 -0.34 6.40
C PRO A 24 -17.34 -1.49 5.75
N ARG A 25 -17.86 -2.05 4.65
CA ARG A 25 -17.19 -3.11 3.90
C ARG A 25 -15.91 -2.61 3.23
N GLY A 26 -15.94 -1.40 2.66
CA GLY A 26 -14.76 -0.77 2.08
C GLY A 26 -13.68 -0.50 3.12
N GLN A 27 -14.08 -0.07 4.32
CA GLN A 27 -13.16 0.12 5.45
C GLN A 27 -12.53 -1.21 5.89
N GLN A 28 -13.32 -2.26 6.02
CA GLN A 28 -12.81 -3.59 6.38
C GLN A 28 -11.81 -4.10 5.34
N LEU A 29 -12.14 -4.03 4.05
CA LEU A 29 -11.23 -4.45 2.98
C LEU A 29 -9.92 -3.67 3.01
N ARG A 30 -9.97 -2.36 3.27
CA ARG A 30 -8.76 -1.53 3.42
C ARG A 30 -7.92 -1.98 4.61
N ALA A 31 -8.52 -2.19 5.78
CA ALA A 31 -7.81 -2.67 6.96
C ALA A 31 -7.14 -4.03 6.75
N GLU A 32 -7.79 -4.93 6.01
CA GLU A 32 -7.20 -6.21 5.63
C GLU A 32 -6.02 -6.06 4.66
N LEU A 33 -6.09 -5.12 3.72
CA LEU A 33 -4.99 -4.79 2.81
C LEU A 33 -3.79 -4.22 3.58
N ASP A 34 -4.03 -3.26 4.48
CA ASP A 34 -2.98 -2.65 5.29
C ASP A 34 -2.28 -3.69 6.16
N LYS A 35 -3.07 -4.61 6.76
CA LYS A 35 -2.53 -5.73 7.53
C LYS A 35 -1.65 -6.65 6.68
N LEU A 36 -2.13 -7.09 5.51
CA LEU A 36 -1.37 -7.98 4.64
C LEU A 36 -0.09 -7.31 4.10
N THR A 37 -0.14 -6.01 3.80
CA THR A 37 1.04 -5.25 3.39
C THR A 37 2.07 -5.19 4.52
N SER A 38 1.62 -4.92 5.75
CA SER A 38 2.49 -4.94 6.93
C SER A 38 3.08 -6.34 7.20
N ASP A 39 2.26 -7.39 7.10
CA ASP A 39 2.71 -8.77 7.31
C ASP A 39 3.72 -9.18 6.23
N TYR A 40 3.56 -8.71 4.99
CA TYR A 40 4.53 -8.96 3.92
C TYR A 40 5.88 -8.30 4.22
N GLY A 41 5.87 -7.02 4.63
CA GLY A 41 7.09 -6.33 5.04
C GLY A 41 7.80 -7.04 6.20
N LYS A 42 7.08 -7.39 7.27
CA LYS A 42 7.63 -8.13 8.42
C LYS A 42 8.25 -9.46 8.02
N CYS A 43 7.58 -10.22 7.15
CA CYS A 43 8.12 -11.48 6.65
C CYS A 43 9.47 -11.27 5.94
N VAL A 44 9.56 -10.26 5.07
CA VAL A 44 10.81 -9.94 4.36
C VAL A 44 11.91 -9.54 5.35
N ASP A 45 11.60 -8.70 6.33
CA ASP A 45 12.56 -8.27 7.38
C ASP A 45 13.07 -9.46 8.21
N GLU A 46 12.19 -10.38 8.59
CA GLU A 46 12.56 -11.63 9.31
C GLU A 46 13.49 -12.51 8.47
N LYS A 47 13.23 -12.63 7.15
CA LYS A 47 14.11 -13.40 6.25
C LYS A 47 15.48 -12.76 6.11
N ILE A 48 15.53 -11.42 6.01
CA ILE A 48 16.80 -10.68 5.98
C ILE A 48 17.56 -10.83 7.32
N ALA A 49 16.84 -10.74 8.45
CA ALA A 49 17.46 -10.90 9.76
C ALA A 49 18.10 -12.27 9.95
N ALA A 50 17.49 -13.32 9.41
CA ALA A 50 17.97 -14.71 9.48
C ALA A 50 19.01 -15.06 8.41
N ALA A 51 19.21 -14.22 7.38
CA ALA A 51 20.13 -14.52 6.28
C ALA A 51 21.59 -14.36 6.68
N ASP A 52 22.46 -15.23 6.14
CA ASP A 52 23.90 -15.00 6.15
C ASP A 52 24.22 -13.92 5.10
N ILE A 53 24.67 -12.77 5.59
CA ILE A 53 24.98 -11.61 4.76
C ILE A 53 26.48 -11.45 4.47
N SER A 54 27.31 -12.44 4.88
CA SER A 54 28.77 -12.33 4.77
C SER A 54 29.30 -12.63 3.36
N THR A 55 28.63 -13.51 2.62
CA THR A 55 29.15 -14.08 1.36
C THR A 55 28.41 -13.61 0.12
N ASP A 56 27.10 -13.37 0.20
CA ASP A 56 26.28 -13.09 -0.95
C ASP A 56 26.04 -11.58 -1.21
N PRO A 57 25.90 -11.17 -2.48
CA PRO A 57 25.52 -9.82 -2.81
C PRO A 57 24.15 -9.45 -2.19
N ALA A 58 24.04 -8.23 -1.67
CA ALA A 58 22.82 -7.73 -1.02
C ALA A 58 21.57 -7.89 -1.89
N GLY A 59 21.70 -7.69 -3.21
CA GLY A 59 20.60 -7.86 -4.16
C GLY A 59 20.09 -9.30 -4.24
N SER A 60 20.97 -10.30 -4.21
CA SER A 60 20.60 -11.71 -4.22
C SER A 60 19.85 -12.11 -2.95
N ILE A 61 20.36 -11.69 -1.79
CA ILE A 61 19.72 -11.92 -0.50
C ILE A 61 18.33 -11.30 -0.46
N ALA A 62 18.19 -10.05 -0.93
CA ALA A 62 16.91 -9.35 -0.98
C ALA A 62 15.88 -10.07 -1.87
N ILE A 63 16.30 -10.59 -3.04
CA ILE A 63 15.43 -11.35 -3.95
C ILE A 63 14.94 -12.62 -3.26
N GLU A 64 15.83 -13.39 -2.63
CA GLU A 64 15.45 -14.64 -1.97
C GLU A 64 14.56 -14.39 -0.73
N ALA A 65 14.79 -13.31 0.04
CA ALA A 65 13.92 -12.92 1.15
C ALA A 65 12.48 -12.61 0.68
N VAL A 66 12.33 -11.81 -0.37
CA VAL A 66 11.03 -11.48 -0.97
C VAL A 66 10.35 -12.74 -1.52
N LYS A 67 11.09 -13.60 -2.22
CA LYS A 67 10.59 -14.85 -2.78
C LYS A 67 10.11 -15.84 -1.70
N ALA A 68 10.80 -15.90 -0.56
CA ALA A 68 10.39 -16.74 0.56
C ALA A 68 9.04 -16.33 1.17
N CYS A 69 8.63 -15.05 1.01
CA CYS A 69 7.36 -14.52 1.49
C CYS A 69 6.22 -14.58 0.46
N ARG A 70 6.37 -15.36 -0.61
CA ARG A 70 5.36 -15.56 -1.67
C ARG A 70 3.95 -15.90 -1.18
N PRO A 71 3.73 -16.72 -0.12
CA PRO A 71 2.38 -17.00 0.37
C PRO A 71 1.64 -15.73 0.79
N ILE A 72 2.30 -14.80 1.52
CA ILE A 72 1.69 -13.54 1.95
C ILE A 72 1.47 -12.61 0.75
N ARG A 73 2.43 -12.53 -0.17
CA ARG A 73 2.30 -11.81 -1.44
C ARG A 73 1.07 -12.25 -2.22
N ASN A 74 0.83 -13.56 -2.33
CA ASN A 74 -0.32 -14.08 -3.06
C ASN A 74 -1.65 -13.75 -2.35
N ALA A 75 -1.70 -13.82 -1.02
CA ALA A 75 -2.86 -13.40 -0.24
C ALA A 75 -3.15 -11.90 -0.44
N LEU A 76 -2.12 -11.06 -0.42
CA LEU A 76 -2.23 -9.62 -0.69
C LEU A 76 -2.78 -9.38 -2.10
N ARG A 77 -2.25 -10.06 -3.13
CA ARG A 77 -2.72 -9.95 -4.51
C ARG A 77 -4.22 -10.25 -4.65
N LEU A 78 -4.68 -11.35 -4.06
CA LEU A 78 -6.10 -11.71 -4.08
C LEU A 78 -6.97 -10.66 -3.37
N LYS A 79 -6.48 -10.10 -2.28
CA LYS A 79 -7.20 -9.05 -1.55
C LYS A 79 -7.26 -7.75 -2.33
N VAL A 80 -6.17 -7.34 -3.01
CA VAL A 80 -6.16 -6.16 -3.89
C VAL A 80 -7.18 -6.33 -5.02
N ALA A 81 -7.23 -7.49 -5.68
CA ALA A 81 -8.22 -7.76 -6.73
C ALA A 81 -9.67 -7.68 -6.19
N SER A 82 -9.91 -8.16 -4.97
CA SER A 82 -11.22 -8.06 -4.32
C SER A 82 -11.60 -6.61 -4.00
N PHE A 83 -10.64 -5.81 -3.54
CA PHE A 83 -10.83 -4.41 -3.23
C PHE A 83 -11.09 -3.59 -4.51
N ASP A 84 -10.35 -3.87 -5.58
CA ASP A 84 -10.56 -3.23 -6.88
C ASP A 84 -11.98 -3.49 -7.40
N ARG A 85 -12.45 -4.72 -7.37
CA ARG A 85 -13.82 -5.08 -7.79
C ARG A 85 -14.91 -4.46 -6.90
N PHE A 86 -14.62 -4.22 -5.65
CA PHE A 86 -15.53 -3.49 -4.75
C PHE A 86 -15.65 -2.02 -5.15
N GLY A 87 -14.52 -1.36 -5.43
CA GLY A 87 -14.48 0.05 -5.86
C GLY A 87 -14.89 0.27 -7.31
N HIS A 88 -14.68 -0.73 -8.17
CA HIS A 88 -14.94 -0.70 -9.60
C HIS A 88 -15.79 -1.91 -10.04
N PRO A 89 -17.11 -1.91 -9.74
CA PRO A 89 -17.97 -3.08 -9.98
C PRO A 89 -18.07 -3.49 -11.46
N ASN A 90 -17.68 -2.61 -12.38
CA ASN A 90 -17.65 -2.89 -13.82
C ASN A 90 -16.33 -3.51 -14.29
N HIS A 91 -15.31 -3.62 -13.44
CA HIS A 91 -14.08 -4.30 -13.80
C HIS A 91 -14.31 -5.81 -13.94
N THR A 92 -13.82 -6.36 -15.03
CA THR A 92 -13.78 -7.81 -15.21
C THR A 92 -12.77 -8.44 -14.24
N PRO A 93 -12.85 -9.73 -13.95
CA PRO A 93 -11.85 -10.44 -13.14
C PRO A 93 -10.41 -10.19 -13.63
N ASN A 94 -10.17 -10.27 -14.95
CA ASN A 94 -8.85 -10.05 -15.54
C ASN A 94 -8.33 -8.62 -15.33
N GLN A 95 -9.21 -7.61 -15.38
CA GLN A 95 -8.82 -6.23 -15.10
C GLN A 95 -8.45 -6.06 -13.62
N ALA A 96 -9.23 -6.61 -12.71
CA ALA A 96 -8.93 -6.56 -11.28
C ALA A 96 -7.61 -7.31 -10.94
N GLU A 97 -7.33 -8.43 -11.61
CA GLU A 97 -6.07 -9.13 -11.46
C GLU A 97 -4.88 -8.32 -11.99
N ALA A 98 -5.03 -7.64 -13.13
CA ALA A 98 -3.98 -6.77 -13.68
C ALA A 98 -3.67 -5.59 -12.72
N VAL A 99 -4.70 -4.98 -12.12
CA VAL A 99 -4.54 -3.96 -11.09
C VAL A 99 -3.81 -4.52 -9.87
N ALA A 100 -4.18 -5.72 -9.43
CA ALA A 100 -3.54 -6.37 -8.30
C ALA A 100 -2.07 -6.69 -8.57
N ASP A 101 -1.74 -7.21 -9.75
CA ASP A 101 -0.36 -7.50 -10.14
C ASP A 101 0.50 -6.23 -10.19
N ALA A 102 -0.02 -5.15 -10.76
CA ALA A 102 0.67 -3.87 -10.79
C ALA A 102 0.91 -3.31 -9.38
N SER A 103 -0.12 -3.31 -8.53
CA SER A 103 -0.06 -2.76 -7.16
C SER A 103 0.91 -3.56 -6.27
N VAL A 104 0.81 -4.89 -6.30
CA VAL A 104 1.72 -5.76 -5.52
C VAL A 104 3.14 -5.70 -6.06
N GLY A 105 3.31 -5.54 -7.37
CA GLY A 105 4.62 -5.34 -7.99
C GLY A 105 5.35 -4.09 -7.49
N VAL A 106 4.63 -2.99 -7.28
CA VAL A 106 5.20 -1.76 -6.66
C VAL A 106 5.64 -2.02 -5.23
N ILE A 107 4.79 -2.64 -4.41
CA ILE A 107 5.12 -2.98 -3.02
C ILE A 107 6.35 -3.91 -2.95
N GLU A 108 6.38 -4.93 -3.80
CA GLU A 108 7.50 -5.89 -3.87
C GLU A 108 8.82 -5.20 -4.26
N LYS A 109 8.77 -4.27 -5.21
CA LYS A 109 9.93 -3.47 -5.60
C LYS A 109 10.44 -2.64 -4.43
N GLU A 110 9.58 -1.93 -3.72
CA GLU A 110 9.94 -1.11 -2.56
C GLU A 110 10.54 -1.96 -1.43
N LEU A 111 9.94 -3.11 -1.12
CA LEU A 111 10.47 -4.03 -0.11
C LEU A 111 11.86 -4.54 -0.48
N ARG A 112 12.08 -4.89 -1.74
CA ARG A 112 13.38 -5.34 -2.22
C ARG A 112 14.44 -4.23 -2.14
N GLU A 113 14.11 -3.00 -2.53
CA GLU A 113 15.01 -1.86 -2.45
C GLU A 113 15.39 -1.54 -1.00
N ASN A 114 14.42 -1.54 -0.08
CA ASN A 114 14.65 -1.35 1.35
C ASN A 114 15.49 -2.48 1.96
N ALA A 115 15.24 -3.72 1.52
CA ALA A 115 16.03 -4.88 1.90
C ALA A 115 17.50 -4.73 1.51
N VAL A 116 17.78 -4.34 0.27
CA VAL A 116 19.16 -4.09 -0.20
C VAL A 116 19.85 -3.04 0.68
N VAL A 117 19.19 -1.92 0.97
CA VAL A 117 19.75 -0.86 1.83
C VAL A 117 20.08 -1.40 3.22
N THR A 118 19.17 -2.18 3.81
CA THR A 118 19.36 -2.76 5.13
C THR A 118 20.53 -3.75 5.17
N ILE A 119 20.64 -4.63 4.17
CA ILE A 119 21.72 -5.60 4.06
C ILE A 119 23.07 -4.91 3.89
N VAL A 120 23.17 -3.94 2.99
CA VAL A 120 24.41 -3.17 2.75
C VAL A 120 24.88 -2.47 4.03
N LYS A 121 23.96 -1.84 4.78
CA LYS A 121 24.31 -1.24 6.09
C LYS A 121 24.91 -2.27 7.05
N ARG A 122 24.30 -3.45 7.17
CA ARG A 122 24.79 -4.53 8.04
C ARG A 122 26.16 -5.06 7.56
N GLN A 123 26.33 -5.28 6.24
CA GLN A 123 27.62 -5.72 5.67
C GLN A 123 28.75 -4.74 5.97
N ASN A 124 28.48 -3.42 5.93
CA ASN A 124 29.47 -2.40 6.22
C ASN A 124 29.85 -2.32 7.71
N GLN A 125 28.98 -2.77 8.61
CA GLN A 125 29.25 -2.82 10.04
C GLN A 125 30.11 -4.02 10.46
N MET A 126 30.27 -5.00 9.57
CA MET A 126 31.10 -6.20 9.82
C MET A 126 32.56 -6.06 9.36
N LYS A 127 32.90 -4.96 8.68
CA LYS A 127 34.25 -4.61 8.21
C LYS A 127 35.01 -3.80 9.25
#